data_40da9c9772a7c6fe9820df64f15d28b1
#
_entry.id   40da9c9772a7c6fe9820df64f15d28b1
#
_cell.length_a   1.000
_cell.length_b   1.000
_cell.length_c   1.000
_cell.angle_alpha   90.00
_cell.angle_beta   90.00
_cell.angle_gamma   90.00
#
_symmetry.space_group_name_H-M   'P 1'
#
loop_
_entity.id
_entity.type
_entity.pdbx_description
1 polymer ?
#
loop_
_entity_poly.entity_id
_entity_poly.type
_entity_poly.pdbx_seq_one_letter_code
_entity_poly.pdbx_strand_id
1 'polypeptide(L)'
;MSANKSDLLQNLCRMIVAAAMGIVGASVASEARSQTAIPSGSPFPESLAATTDGTLFASSLTNGGIARVKPGASEAEAWIKPGTFDTRSTFGVLADERSGLLWVCSNDATPLGVKGPSTIEGSFVKGFDLKTGEGKISAQLPAKPSICNDLAIGPDGALYVTNTLQPQILRLKKGSSELEVWVQNDKLKGGLDGIAFGTDGALYVNTFQSGELFRIEAKSGVAGAVTKLETSRPIKFPDGLKADKTGFVMVEGAGPLSKVTIVEDRAQIETIKEFAGPTGVARVGDKLWVAEGQIGYLMDPSKKGQPPTFQLRSIDAP
;
A
#
# COMPACT_ATOMS: atom_id res chain seq x y z
N MET A 1 -55.00 -46.26 -36.36
CA MET A 1 -54.75 -44.88 -35.90
C MET A 1 -53.24 -44.61 -36.00
N SER A 2 -52.82 -43.96 -37.05
CA SER A 2 -51.42 -43.76 -37.40
C SER A 2 -51.02 -42.39 -36.84
N ALA A 3 -50.07 -42.35 -35.83
CA ALA A 3 -49.53 -41.11 -35.35
C ALA A 3 -48.43 -40.63 -36.31
N ASN A 4 -48.58 -39.41 -36.72
CA ASN A 4 -47.82 -38.77 -37.80
C ASN A 4 -46.37 -38.48 -37.38
N LYS A 5 -45.40 -39.01 -38.12
CA LYS A 5 -43.96 -38.88 -37.89
C LYS A 5 -43.44 -37.41 -37.99
N SER A 6 -44.28 -36.49 -38.44
CA SER A 6 -43.93 -35.04 -38.55
C SER A 6 -43.93 -34.33 -37.20
N ASP A 7 -44.73 -34.75 -36.23
CA ASP A 7 -44.86 -34.09 -34.92
C ASP A 7 -43.72 -34.44 -33.95
N LEU A 8 -43.05 -35.58 -34.18
CA LEU A 8 -41.91 -35.99 -33.37
C LEU A 8 -40.64 -35.21 -33.74
N LEU A 9 -40.47 -34.84 -35.02
CA LEU A 9 -39.30 -34.08 -35.47
C LEU A 9 -39.40 -32.56 -35.12
N GLN A 10 -40.61 -32.00 -35.04
CA GLN A 10 -40.79 -30.61 -34.63
C GLN A 10 -40.60 -30.38 -33.14
N ASN A 11 -40.91 -31.35 -32.30
CA ASN A 11 -40.64 -31.30 -30.85
C ASN A 11 -39.18 -31.51 -30.48
N LEU A 12 -38.43 -32.27 -31.28
CA LEU A 12 -36.99 -32.46 -31.07
C LEU A 12 -36.16 -31.20 -31.43
N CYS A 13 -36.59 -30.43 -32.48
CA CYS A 13 -35.95 -29.16 -32.86
C CYS A 13 -36.22 -28.04 -31.86
N ARG A 14 -37.31 -28.05 -31.10
CA ARG A 14 -37.64 -27.03 -30.09
C ARG A 14 -36.89 -27.19 -28.79
N MET A 15 -36.43 -28.40 -28.44
CA MET A 15 -35.63 -28.64 -27.22
C MET A 15 -34.12 -28.34 -27.41
N ILE A 16 -33.59 -28.30 -28.62
CA ILE A 16 -32.17 -28.02 -28.88
C ILE A 16 -31.85 -26.51 -28.94
N VAL A 17 -32.86 -25.66 -29.20
CA VAL A 17 -32.65 -24.17 -29.25
C VAL A 17 -32.73 -23.54 -27.87
N ALA A 18 -33.30 -24.20 -26.84
CA ALA A 18 -33.39 -23.63 -25.48
C ALA A 18 -32.14 -23.91 -24.62
N ALA A 19 -31.23 -24.80 -25.05
CA ALA A 19 -30.00 -25.12 -24.28
C ALA A 19 -28.76 -24.33 -24.71
N ALA A 20 -28.84 -23.53 -25.78
CA ALA A 20 -27.68 -22.78 -26.31
C ALA A 20 -27.60 -21.30 -25.90
N MET A 21 -28.54 -20.79 -25.11
CA MET A 21 -28.53 -19.37 -24.64
C MET A 21 -28.10 -19.19 -23.18
N GLY A 22 -27.59 -20.24 -22.51
CA GLY A 22 -27.28 -20.21 -21.08
C GLY A 22 -25.79 -20.01 -20.71
N ILE A 23 -24.84 -19.89 -21.65
CA ILE A 23 -23.40 -19.92 -21.32
C ILE A 23 -22.58 -18.73 -21.89
N VAL A 24 -23.19 -17.63 -22.25
CA VAL A 24 -22.42 -16.43 -22.67
C VAL A 24 -22.38 -15.32 -21.60
N GLY A 25 -22.98 -15.55 -20.43
CA GLY A 25 -23.09 -14.52 -19.37
C GLY A 25 -21.97 -14.45 -18.34
N ALA A 26 -21.03 -15.39 -18.30
CA ALA A 26 -20.07 -15.51 -17.17
C ALA A 26 -18.65 -14.96 -17.42
N SER A 27 -18.28 -14.63 -18.67
CA SER A 27 -16.89 -14.24 -18.96
C SER A 27 -16.68 -12.72 -19.09
N VAL A 28 -17.70 -11.90 -19.11
CA VAL A 28 -17.57 -10.43 -19.27
C VAL A 28 -17.43 -9.69 -17.92
N ALA A 29 -17.70 -10.37 -16.79
CA ALA A 29 -17.64 -9.75 -15.46
C ALA A 29 -16.22 -9.71 -14.85
N SER A 30 -15.22 -10.38 -15.44
CA SER A 30 -13.86 -10.47 -14.88
C SER A 30 -12.94 -9.31 -15.32
N GLU A 31 -13.16 -8.72 -16.50
CA GLU A 31 -12.29 -7.60 -16.96
C GLU A 31 -12.66 -6.23 -16.39
N ALA A 32 -13.89 -6.03 -15.94
CA ALA A 32 -14.37 -4.75 -15.41
C ALA A 32 -13.85 -4.39 -13.99
N ARG A 33 -13.03 -5.25 -13.35
CA ARG A 33 -12.61 -5.08 -11.94
C ARG A 33 -11.12 -4.73 -11.77
N SER A 34 -10.47 -4.20 -12.76
CA SER A 34 -9.04 -3.84 -12.66
C SER A 34 -8.79 -2.43 -12.12
N GLN A 35 -9.85 -1.68 -11.83
CA GLN A 35 -9.75 -0.27 -11.47
C GLN A 35 -10.84 0.13 -10.48
N THR A 36 -10.48 0.92 -9.47
CA THR A 36 -11.40 1.50 -8.49
C THR A 36 -11.07 2.96 -8.27
N ALA A 37 -12.06 3.83 -8.37
CA ALA A 37 -11.89 5.26 -8.15
C ALA A 37 -11.72 5.55 -6.64
N ILE A 38 -10.82 6.48 -6.32
CA ILE A 38 -10.68 7.05 -4.97
C ILE A 38 -11.62 8.25 -4.86
N PRO A 39 -12.38 8.40 -3.76
CA PRO A 39 -13.29 9.53 -3.59
C PRO A 39 -12.53 10.86 -3.65
N SER A 40 -13.16 11.90 -4.17
CA SER A 40 -12.59 13.27 -4.22
C SER A 40 -12.22 13.82 -2.84
N GLY A 41 -12.83 13.30 -1.76
CA GLY A 41 -12.47 13.61 -0.37
C GLY A 41 -11.21 12.93 0.15
N SER A 42 -10.57 12.03 -0.62
CA SER A 42 -9.35 11.30 -0.26
C SER A 42 -8.28 11.42 -1.35
N PRO A 43 -7.90 12.64 -1.77
CA PRO A 43 -6.95 12.84 -2.87
C PRO A 43 -5.53 12.45 -2.47
N PHE A 44 -4.71 12.18 -3.47
CA PHE A 44 -3.30 11.79 -3.33
C PHE A 44 -3.15 10.59 -2.40
N PRO A 45 -3.68 9.39 -2.77
CA PRO A 45 -3.43 8.18 -2.01
C PRO A 45 -1.93 7.92 -1.98
N GLU A 46 -1.37 7.85 -0.79
CA GLU A 46 0.09 7.74 -0.63
C GLU A 46 0.49 6.28 -0.39
N SER A 47 -0.33 5.52 0.31
CA SER A 47 -0.05 4.12 0.61
C SER A 47 -1.30 3.26 0.47
N LEU A 48 -1.08 1.94 0.36
CA LEU A 48 -2.13 0.94 0.17
C LEU A 48 -1.88 -0.28 1.04
N ALA A 49 -2.90 -0.72 1.76
CA ALA A 49 -2.91 -1.98 2.50
C ALA A 49 -4.10 -2.85 2.08
N ALA A 50 -4.00 -4.15 2.33
CA ALA A 50 -5.06 -5.11 2.09
C ALA A 50 -5.23 -6.07 3.26
N THR A 51 -6.46 -6.54 3.47
CA THR A 51 -6.76 -7.70 4.30
C THR A 51 -6.91 -8.97 3.46
N THR A 52 -6.85 -10.12 4.12
CA THR A 52 -6.94 -11.44 3.44
C THR A 52 -8.27 -11.67 2.74
N ASP A 53 -9.35 -11.01 3.17
CA ASP A 53 -10.66 -11.03 2.52
C ASP A 53 -10.72 -10.17 1.25
N GLY A 54 -9.66 -9.40 0.95
CA GLY A 54 -9.57 -8.53 -0.22
C GLY A 54 -10.06 -7.10 0.01
N THR A 55 -10.35 -6.69 1.24
CA THR A 55 -10.61 -5.28 1.56
C THR A 55 -9.32 -4.47 1.40
N LEU A 56 -9.40 -3.33 0.71
CA LEU A 56 -8.29 -2.40 0.51
C LEU A 56 -8.48 -1.14 1.37
N PHE A 57 -7.36 -0.60 1.84
CA PHE A 57 -7.30 0.66 2.57
C PHE A 57 -6.26 1.57 1.93
N ALA A 58 -6.67 2.78 1.54
CA ALA A 58 -5.79 3.79 0.96
C ALA A 58 -5.75 5.04 1.84
N SER A 59 -4.55 5.55 2.10
CA SER A 59 -4.34 6.81 2.80
C SER A 59 -4.63 8.03 1.91
N SER A 60 -4.59 9.24 2.49
CA SER A 60 -4.76 10.49 1.76
C SER A 60 -3.76 11.53 2.28
N LEU A 61 -2.77 11.86 1.46
CA LEU A 61 -1.69 12.75 1.84
C LEU A 61 -2.19 14.16 2.18
N THR A 62 -3.07 14.73 1.37
CA THR A 62 -3.48 16.13 1.57
C THR A 62 -4.64 16.29 2.53
N ASN A 63 -5.59 15.36 2.57
CA ASN A 63 -6.79 15.49 3.40
C ASN A 63 -6.73 14.69 4.69
N GLY A 64 -5.80 13.72 4.82
CA GLY A 64 -5.86 12.75 5.91
C GLY A 64 -7.06 11.79 5.76
N GLY A 65 -7.34 11.00 6.78
CA GLY A 65 -8.37 9.97 6.71
C GLY A 65 -7.94 8.75 5.89
N ILE A 66 -8.83 7.77 5.76
CA ILE A 66 -8.58 6.52 5.02
C ILE A 66 -9.80 6.18 4.18
N ALA A 67 -9.56 5.92 2.90
CA ALA A 67 -10.54 5.33 2.00
C ALA A 67 -10.50 3.80 2.11
N ARG A 68 -11.67 3.14 2.02
CA ARG A 68 -11.80 1.68 2.04
C ARG A 68 -12.52 1.19 0.80
N VAL A 69 -12.03 0.11 0.20
CA VAL A 69 -12.71 -0.63 -0.87
C VAL A 69 -13.05 -2.01 -0.35
N LYS A 70 -14.32 -2.32 -0.23
CA LYS A 70 -14.78 -3.68 0.12
C LYS A 70 -14.61 -4.64 -1.04
N PRO A 71 -14.44 -5.95 -0.79
CA PRO A 71 -14.40 -6.94 -1.86
C PRO A 71 -15.56 -6.79 -2.85
N GLY A 72 -15.23 -6.66 -4.13
CA GLY A 72 -16.23 -6.52 -5.19
C GLY A 72 -16.84 -5.12 -5.36
N ALA A 73 -16.51 -4.14 -4.54
CA ALA A 73 -16.95 -2.77 -4.72
C ALA A 73 -16.27 -2.12 -5.92
N SER A 74 -17.00 -1.28 -6.66
CA SER A 74 -16.49 -0.48 -7.78
C SER A 74 -15.92 0.87 -7.34
N GLU A 75 -16.27 1.31 -6.14
CA GLU A 75 -15.88 2.62 -5.59
C GLU A 75 -15.40 2.45 -4.15
N ALA A 76 -14.45 3.30 -3.76
CA ALA A 76 -14.00 3.39 -2.39
C ALA A 76 -14.95 4.28 -1.58
N GLU A 77 -15.11 3.95 -0.31
CA GLU A 77 -15.82 4.79 0.68
C GLU A 77 -14.83 5.54 1.58
N ALA A 78 -15.17 6.77 2.00
CA ALA A 78 -14.42 7.48 3.04
C ALA A 78 -14.72 6.82 4.39
N TRP A 79 -13.85 5.89 4.82
CA TRP A 79 -14.09 5.05 6.00
C TRP A 79 -13.64 5.71 7.31
N ILE A 80 -12.39 6.15 7.39
CA ILE A 80 -11.93 7.02 8.46
C ILE A 80 -11.95 8.44 7.92
N LYS A 81 -12.80 9.29 8.50
CA LYS A 81 -12.93 10.67 8.05
C LYS A 81 -11.69 11.49 8.38
N PRO A 82 -11.34 12.48 7.55
CA PRO A 82 -10.28 13.44 7.87
C PRO A 82 -10.42 14.03 9.28
N GLY A 83 -9.33 14.10 10.01
CA GLY A 83 -9.30 14.64 11.39
C GLY A 83 -9.78 13.68 12.48
N THR A 84 -10.35 12.52 12.15
CA THR A 84 -10.76 11.52 13.15
C THR A 84 -9.53 11.10 13.95
N PHE A 85 -9.65 11.08 15.27
CA PHE A 85 -8.57 10.74 16.19
C PHE A 85 -7.30 11.59 15.97
N ASP A 86 -7.50 12.89 15.64
CA ASP A 86 -6.46 13.86 15.31
C ASP A 86 -5.56 13.46 14.13
N THR A 87 -6.07 12.73 13.13
CA THR A 87 -5.31 12.50 11.91
C THR A 87 -5.10 13.80 11.13
N ARG A 88 -3.88 13.94 10.56
CA ARG A 88 -3.55 14.98 9.56
C ARG A 88 -3.23 14.30 8.23
N SER A 89 -2.15 14.69 7.57
CA SER A 89 -1.69 13.97 6.37
C SER A 89 -1.43 12.51 6.68
N THR A 90 -2.15 11.58 6.05
CA THR A 90 -1.95 10.15 6.24
C THR A 90 -1.06 9.58 5.13
N PHE A 91 0.01 8.93 5.55
CA PHE A 91 1.03 8.27 4.73
C PHE A 91 0.85 6.76 4.81
N GLY A 92 1.88 6.01 5.17
CA GLY A 92 1.84 4.57 5.26
C GLY A 92 0.62 4.01 5.97
N VAL A 93 0.07 2.92 5.43
CA VAL A 93 -1.01 2.13 6.03
C VAL A 93 -0.64 0.65 6.04
N LEU A 94 -1.03 -0.05 7.12
CA LEU A 94 -0.79 -1.48 7.28
C LEU A 94 -1.97 -2.14 8.00
N ALA A 95 -2.60 -3.12 7.37
CA ALA A 95 -3.65 -3.92 7.98
C ALA A 95 -3.02 -5.09 8.75
N ASP A 96 -3.06 -5.03 10.07
CA ASP A 96 -2.63 -6.12 10.95
C ASP A 96 -3.84 -6.90 11.47
N GLU A 97 -4.25 -7.91 10.72
CA GLU A 97 -5.41 -8.75 11.05
C GLU A 97 -5.20 -9.55 12.36
N ARG A 98 -3.95 -9.83 12.74
CA ARG A 98 -3.65 -10.57 13.98
C ARG A 98 -3.94 -9.74 15.22
N SER A 99 -3.67 -8.43 15.18
CA SER A 99 -4.02 -7.51 16.26
C SER A 99 -5.41 -6.90 16.09
N GLY A 100 -6.03 -7.03 14.91
CA GLY A 100 -7.29 -6.39 14.56
C GLY A 100 -7.17 -4.88 14.36
N LEU A 101 -5.98 -4.39 14.02
CA LEU A 101 -5.69 -2.96 13.84
C LEU A 101 -5.31 -2.61 12.41
N LEU A 102 -5.78 -1.46 11.95
CA LEU A 102 -5.19 -0.72 10.86
C LEU A 102 -4.20 0.29 11.44
N TRP A 103 -2.91 0.09 11.16
CA TRP A 103 -1.86 1.05 11.50
C TRP A 103 -1.76 2.13 10.43
N VAL A 104 -1.59 3.37 10.85
CA VAL A 104 -1.58 4.55 9.98
C VAL A 104 -0.49 5.51 10.43
N CYS A 105 0.37 5.94 9.52
CA CYS A 105 1.24 7.09 9.69
C CYS A 105 0.44 8.38 9.51
N SER A 106 0.45 9.27 10.50
CA SER A 106 -0.24 10.56 10.48
C SER A 106 0.73 11.68 10.80
N ASN A 107 0.83 12.67 9.92
CA ASN A 107 1.89 13.65 9.93
C ASN A 107 1.39 15.09 9.92
N ASP A 108 2.06 15.95 10.68
CA ASP A 108 2.08 17.37 10.38
C ASP A 108 2.97 17.61 9.15
N ALA A 109 2.37 17.64 7.97
CA ALA A 109 3.06 17.88 6.71
C ALA A 109 3.09 19.37 6.32
N THR A 110 2.87 20.29 7.27
CA THR A 110 2.97 21.73 7.04
C THR A 110 4.32 22.14 6.43
N PRO A 111 5.48 21.56 6.83
CA PRO A 111 6.76 21.85 6.16
C PRO A 111 6.80 21.48 4.67
N LEU A 112 5.92 20.57 4.23
CA LEU A 112 5.75 20.19 2.83
C LEU A 112 4.64 21.00 2.13
N GLY A 113 4.10 22.04 2.79
CA GLY A 113 3.02 22.87 2.27
C GLY A 113 1.61 22.29 2.42
N VAL A 114 1.44 21.18 3.15
CA VAL A 114 0.15 20.50 3.36
C VAL A 114 -0.34 20.76 4.79
N LYS A 115 -1.44 21.51 4.94
CA LYS A 115 -1.98 21.87 6.27
C LYS A 115 -2.67 20.70 6.98
N GLY A 116 -3.39 19.85 6.23
CA GLY A 116 -4.19 18.76 6.79
C GLY A 116 -5.43 19.22 7.57
N PRO A 117 -6.25 18.27 8.07
CA PRO A 117 -7.56 18.55 8.69
C PRO A 117 -7.51 18.81 10.19
N SER A 118 -6.39 18.62 10.87
CA SER A 118 -6.22 18.87 12.31
C SER A 118 -5.04 19.79 12.57
N THR A 119 -4.89 20.27 13.83
CA THR A 119 -3.80 21.17 14.23
C THR A 119 -2.75 20.49 15.09
N ILE A 120 -2.84 19.17 15.29
CA ILE A 120 -1.85 18.43 16.07
C ILE A 120 -0.47 18.52 15.40
N GLU A 121 0.55 18.84 16.19
CA GLU A 121 1.90 18.98 15.70
C GLU A 121 2.71 17.68 15.82
N GLY A 122 3.57 17.43 14.83
CA GLY A 122 4.46 16.28 14.78
C GLY A 122 3.89 15.11 14.02
N SER A 123 4.57 13.97 14.13
CA SER A 123 4.25 12.74 13.42
C SER A 123 3.86 11.64 14.41
N PHE A 124 2.89 10.83 14.02
CA PHE A 124 2.31 9.80 14.88
C PHE A 124 2.13 8.51 14.11
N VAL A 125 2.28 7.41 14.81
CA VAL A 125 1.66 6.13 14.45
C VAL A 125 0.31 6.05 15.14
N LYS A 126 -0.74 5.79 14.38
CA LYS A 126 -2.09 5.61 14.92
C LYS A 126 -2.60 4.20 14.58
N GLY A 127 -3.24 3.56 15.56
CA GLY A 127 -3.92 2.28 15.40
C GLY A 127 -5.42 2.47 15.45
N PHE A 128 -6.12 2.00 14.42
CA PHE A 128 -7.58 2.00 14.34
C PHE A 128 -8.09 0.56 14.33
N ASP A 129 -9.21 0.32 14.98
CA ASP A 129 -9.89 -0.97 14.92
C ASP A 129 -10.29 -1.28 13.45
N LEU A 130 -9.84 -2.42 12.93
CA LEU A 130 -10.05 -2.81 11.52
C LEU A 130 -11.53 -2.99 11.13
N LYS A 131 -12.41 -3.23 12.08
CA LYS A 131 -13.85 -3.43 11.82
C LYS A 131 -14.63 -2.13 11.91
N THR A 132 -14.36 -1.33 12.93
CA THR A 132 -15.16 -0.15 13.28
C THR A 132 -14.55 1.16 12.82
N GLY A 133 -13.23 1.23 12.59
CA GLY A 133 -12.50 2.47 12.33
C GLY A 133 -12.30 3.35 13.57
N GLU A 134 -12.58 2.83 14.77
CA GLU A 134 -12.37 3.55 16.02
C GLU A 134 -10.87 3.65 16.34
N GLY A 135 -10.41 4.87 16.68
CA GLY A 135 -9.03 5.09 17.12
C GLY A 135 -8.74 4.42 18.47
N LYS A 136 -7.67 3.66 18.56
CA LYS A 136 -7.28 2.89 19.74
C LYS A 136 -5.89 3.28 20.28
N ILE A 137 -4.95 3.59 19.41
CA ILE A 137 -3.55 3.85 19.76
C ILE A 137 -3.09 5.11 19.05
N SER A 138 -2.33 5.95 19.75
CA SER A 138 -1.66 7.12 19.17
C SER A 138 -0.29 7.25 19.83
N ALA A 139 0.76 6.95 19.08
CA ALA A 139 2.16 6.99 19.52
C ALA A 139 2.93 8.05 18.72
N GLN A 140 3.46 9.07 19.40
CA GLN A 140 4.23 10.13 18.75
C GLN A 140 5.65 9.67 18.43
N LEU A 141 6.17 10.08 17.26
CA LEU A 141 7.58 9.89 16.92
C LEU A 141 8.46 10.77 17.82
N PRO A 142 9.55 10.22 18.40
CA PRO A 142 10.34 10.93 19.41
C PRO A 142 11.19 12.08 18.83
N ALA A 143 11.56 12.02 17.54
CA ALA A 143 12.40 13.03 16.90
C ALA A 143 11.60 14.18 16.29
N LYS A 144 12.19 15.37 16.21
CA LYS A 144 11.69 16.52 15.46
C LYS A 144 12.84 17.15 14.65
N PRO A 145 12.67 17.46 13.36
CA PRO A 145 11.50 17.14 12.54
C PRO A 145 11.38 15.63 12.25
N SER A 146 10.18 15.14 12.05
CA SER A 146 9.90 13.75 11.70
C SER A 146 8.78 13.64 10.68
N ILE A 147 8.83 12.60 9.86
CA ILE A 147 7.74 12.13 9.01
C ILE A 147 7.65 10.62 9.17
N CYS A 148 6.55 10.14 9.75
CA CYS A 148 6.18 8.72 9.74
C CYS A 148 5.83 8.35 8.30
N ASN A 149 6.60 7.45 7.67
CA ASN A 149 6.34 7.12 6.26
C ASN A 149 5.63 5.77 6.12
N ASP A 150 6.33 4.65 6.22
CA ASP A 150 5.73 3.33 6.01
C ASP A 150 5.95 2.41 7.22
N LEU A 151 5.27 1.26 7.21
CA LEU A 151 5.05 0.40 8.37
C LEU A 151 5.23 -1.08 8.01
N ALA A 152 5.86 -1.85 8.91
CA ALA A 152 5.95 -3.31 8.80
C ALA A 152 5.82 -3.97 10.17
N ILE A 153 5.19 -5.16 10.23
CA ILE A 153 5.19 -6.00 11.44
C ILE A 153 6.37 -6.96 11.35
N GLY A 154 7.19 -6.94 12.40
CA GLY A 154 8.34 -7.85 12.53
C GLY A 154 7.95 -9.26 12.96
N PRO A 155 8.90 -10.22 12.84
CA PRO A 155 8.73 -11.58 13.34
C PRO A 155 8.48 -11.64 14.86
N ASP A 156 8.94 -10.63 15.61
CA ASP A 156 8.69 -10.44 17.04
C ASP A 156 7.30 -9.89 17.38
N GLY A 157 6.49 -9.58 16.34
CA GLY A 157 5.16 -8.99 16.49
C GLY A 157 5.16 -7.50 16.82
N ALA A 158 6.31 -6.84 16.83
CA ALA A 158 6.40 -5.40 16.97
C ALA A 158 6.15 -4.69 15.63
N LEU A 159 5.70 -3.45 15.69
CA LEU A 159 5.55 -2.58 14.54
C LEU A 159 6.84 -1.79 14.32
N TYR A 160 7.35 -1.78 13.10
CA TYR A 160 8.51 -1.03 12.66
C TYR A 160 8.10 0.08 11.71
N VAL A 161 8.74 1.24 11.83
CA VAL A 161 8.30 2.49 11.21
C VAL A 161 9.49 3.25 10.64
N THR A 162 9.41 3.67 9.39
CA THR A 162 10.42 4.55 8.79
C THR A 162 10.17 6.02 9.13
N ASN A 163 11.27 6.76 9.41
CA ASN A 163 11.24 8.21 9.58
C ASN A 163 11.96 8.88 8.42
N THR A 164 11.22 9.49 7.50
CA THR A 164 11.79 10.08 6.26
C THR A 164 12.78 11.21 6.54
N LEU A 165 12.52 12.03 7.58
CA LEU A 165 13.36 13.21 7.86
C LEU A 165 14.56 12.91 8.78
N GLN A 166 14.66 11.67 9.28
CA GLN A 166 15.76 11.20 10.11
C GLN A 166 16.25 9.84 9.60
N PRO A 167 17.54 9.52 9.69
CA PRO A 167 18.05 8.20 9.31
C PRO A 167 17.74 7.17 10.41
N GLN A 168 16.46 7.03 10.76
CA GLN A 168 15.95 6.24 11.88
C GLN A 168 14.82 5.31 11.46
N ILE A 169 14.86 4.10 11.98
CA ILE A 169 13.71 3.20 12.02
C ILE A 169 13.30 3.07 13.48
N LEU A 170 12.01 3.28 13.72
CA LEU A 170 11.43 3.22 15.05
C LEU A 170 10.73 1.89 15.25
N ARG A 171 10.50 1.50 16.51
CA ARG A 171 9.78 0.29 16.88
C ARG A 171 8.74 0.61 17.94
N LEU A 172 7.52 0.10 17.74
CA LEU A 172 6.47 0.04 18.75
C LEU A 172 6.32 -1.41 19.18
N LYS A 173 6.74 -1.73 20.40
CA LYS A 173 6.61 -3.09 20.97
C LYS A 173 5.13 -3.42 21.16
N LYS A 174 4.76 -4.68 21.01
CA LYS A 174 3.40 -5.15 21.28
C LYS A 174 2.96 -4.74 22.70
N GLY A 175 1.81 -4.07 22.76
CA GLY A 175 1.24 -3.56 24.04
C GLY A 175 1.86 -2.28 24.55
N SER A 176 2.85 -1.70 23.88
CA SER A 176 3.40 -0.38 24.19
C SER A 176 2.57 0.73 23.54
N SER A 177 2.60 1.90 24.13
CA SER A 177 2.12 3.17 23.54
C SER A 177 3.26 4.11 23.16
N GLU A 178 4.52 3.69 23.33
CA GLU A 178 5.69 4.52 23.11
C GLU A 178 6.59 3.90 22.03
N LEU A 179 6.97 4.73 21.05
CA LEU A 179 7.94 4.39 20.02
C LEU A 179 9.36 4.56 20.57
N GLU A 180 10.21 3.59 20.32
CA GLU A 180 11.65 3.67 20.57
C GLU A 180 12.44 3.71 19.26
N VAL A 181 13.60 4.35 19.26
CA VAL A 181 14.55 4.26 18.12
C VAL A 181 15.15 2.85 18.12
N TRP A 182 14.78 2.06 17.10
CA TRP A 182 15.30 0.69 16.92
C TRP A 182 16.69 0.69 16.26
N VAL A 183 16.84 1.52 15.21
CA VAL A 183 18.13 1.76 14.56
C VAL A 183 18.24 3.22 14.14
N GLN A 184 19.42 3.78 14.33
CA GLN A 184 19.84 5.06 13.78
C GLN A 184 21.19 4.86 13.10
N ASN A 185 21.29 5.19 11.81
CA ASN A 185 22.52 4.99 11.05
C ASN A 185 22.60 5.98 9.89
N ASP A 186 23.70 6.67 9.77
CA ASP A 186 23.93 7.68 8.71
C ASP A 186 23.87 7.11 7.29
N LYS A 187 24.09 5.82 7.09
CA LYS A 187 23.88 5.16 5.80
C LYS A 187 22.44 5.23 5.31
N LEU A 188 21.48 5.38 6.23
CA LEU A 188 20.05 5.44 5.93
C LEU A 188 19.56 6.86 5.59
N LYS A 189 20.45 7.84 5.42
CA LYS A 189 20.11 9.16 4.92
C LYS A 189 19.63 9.07 3.47
N GLY A 190 18.70 9.93 3.08
CA GLY A 190 18.16 9.96 1.71
C GLY A 190 16.65 9.77 1.64
N GLY A 191 15.98 9.93 2.79
CA GLY A 191 14.52 9.88 2.88
C GLY A 191 14.02 8.43 2.97
N LEU A 192 14.14 7.82 4.15
CA LEU A 192 13.57 6.49 4.41
C LEU A 192 12.09 6.47 4.06
N ASP A 193 11.67 5.43 3.33
CA ASP A 193 10.33 5.30 2.78
C ASP A 193 9.80 3.87 3.00
N GLY A 194 9.62 3.06 1.96
CA GLY A 194 9.08 1.72 2.04
C GLY A 194 9.87 0.78 2.94
N ILE A 195 9.17 -0.11 3.64
CA ILE A 195 9.72 -1.01 4.65
C ILE A 195 9.03 -2.38 4.60
N ALA A 196 9.81 -3.47 4.63
CA ALA A 196 9.27 -4.82 4.69
C ALA A 196 10.26 -5.79 5.33
N PHE A 197 9.76 -6.81 6.04
CA PHE A 197 10.57 -7.95 6.45
C PHE A 197 10.65 -8.99 5.34
N GLY A 198 11.85 -9.48 5.08
CA GLY A 198 12.08 -10.61 4.19
C GLY A 198 11.79 -11.95 4.86
N THR A 199 11.73 -13.01 4.06
CA THR A 199 11.58 -14.40 4.56
C THR A 199 12.79 -14.89 5.34
N ASP A 200 13.93 -14.21 5.21
CA ASP A 200 15.16 -14.42 5.98
C ASP A 200 15.11 -13.75 7.37
N GLY A 201 14.03 -13.04 7.69
CA GLY A 201 13.82 -12.31 8.93
C GLY A 201 14.59 -10.99 9.01
N ALA A 202 15.33 -10.58 7.99
CA ALA A 202 15.96 -9.27 7.93
C ALA A 202 14.93 -8.20 7.51
N LEU A 203 15.19 -6.97 7.92
CA LEU A 203 14.38 -5.81 7.51
C LEU A 203 14.99 -5.17 6.27
N TYR A 204 14.14 -4.86 5.30
CA TYR A 204 14.51 -4.17 4.07
C TYR A 204 13.82 -2.82 4.00
N VAL A 205 14.57 -1.79 3.59
CA VAL A 205 14.06 -0.42 3.44
C VAL A 205 14.63 0.22 2.20
N ASN A 206 13.85 1.09 1.57
CA ASN A 206 14.34 1.95 0.51
C ASN A 206 14.43 3.41 0.97
N THR A 207 15.06 4.25 0.14
CA THR A 207 15.19 5.68 0.37
C THR A 207 14.71 6.45 -0.86
N PHE A 208 13.66 7.24 -0.70
CA PHE A 208 12.95 7.93 -1.78
C PHE A 208 13.84 8.87 -2.59
N GLN A 209 14.65 9.69 -1.92
CA GLN A 209 15.47 10.72 -2.60
C GLN A 209 16.75 10.14 -3.18
N SER A 210 17.45 9.26 -2.44
CA SER A 210 18.73 8.71 -2.90
C SER A 210 18.60 7.49 -3.81
N GLY A 211 17.41 6.85 -3.85
CA GLY A 211 17.17 5.70 -4.70
C GLY A 211 18.00 4.48 -4.31
N GLU A 212 18.08 4.21 -3.00
CA GLU A 212 18.89 3.12 -2.45
C GLU A 212 18.01 2.08 -1.77
N LEU A 213 18.52 0.85 -1.66
CA LEU A 213 17.89 -0.26 -0.96
C LEU A 213 18.87 -0.81 0.08
N PHE A 214 18.39 -1.05 1.30
CA PHE A 214 19.18 -1.54 2.41
C PHE A 214 18.59 -2.79 3.01
N ARG A 215 19.47 -3.69 3.50
CA ARG A 215 19.16 -4.79 4.40
C ARG A 215 19.66 -4.45 5.79
N ILE A 216 18.82 -4.67 6.80
CA ILE A 216 19.15 -4.49 8.21
C ILE A 216 18.94 -5.82 8.90
N GLU A 217 19.99 -6.39 9.46
CA GLU A 217 19.85 -7.61 10.25
C GLU A 217 18.96 -7.38 11.47
N ALA A 218 18.06 -8.31 11.72
CA ALA A 218 17.17 -8.28 12.89
C ALA A 218 17.25 -9.63 13.61
N LYS A 219 17.99 -9.67 14.71
CA LYS A 219 18.14 -10.88 15.52
C LYS A 219 17.49 -10.67 16.88
N SER A 220 16.46 -11.48 17.19
CA SER A 220 15.73 -11.40 18.48
C SER A 220 15.24 -9.97 18.80
N GLY A 221 14.78 -9.24 17.80
CA GLY A 221 14.30 -7.85 17.94
C GLY A 221 15.42 -6.81 18.12
N VAL A 222 16.68 -7.15 17.94
CA VAL A 222 17.84 -6.23 18.01
C VAL A 222 18.34 -5.96 16.59
N ALA A 223 18.59 -4.68 16.27
CA ALA A 223 19.18 -4.27 15.00
C ALA A 223 20.66 -4.70 14.94
N GLY A 224 21.04 -5.29 13.82
CA GLY A 224 22.43 -5.66 13.51
C GLY A 224 23.02 -4.77 12.41
N ALA A 225 23.77 -5.39 11.51
CA ALA A 225 24.44 -4.69 10.42
C ALA A 225 23.44 -4.02 9.47
N VAL A 226 23.77 -2.79 9.04
CA VAL A 226 23.10 -2.05 7.97
C VAL A 226 23.93 -2.16 6.69
N THR A 227 23.42 -2.90 5.71
CA THR A 227 24.08 -3.19 4.43
C THR A 227 23.33 -2.53 3.30
N LYS A 228 24.01 -1.69 2.51
CA LYS A 228 23.47 -1.19 1.25
C LYS A 228 23.54 -2.31 0.20
N LEU A 229 22.44 -2.54 -0.52
CA LEU A 229 22.38 -3.54 -1.57
C LEU A 229 22.83 -2.95 -2.92
N GLU A 230 23.54 -3.75 -3.71
CA GLU A 230 23.83 -3.44 -5.10
C GLU A 230 22.59 -3.72 -5.95
N THR A 231 22.02 -2.70 -6.59
CA THR A 231 20.82 -2.86 -7.41
C THR A 231 21.18 -3.09 -8.87
N SER A 232 20.50 -4.01 -9.56
CA SER A 232 20.75 -4.36 -10.97
C SER A 232 20.51 -3.21 -11.94
N ARG A 233 19.78 -2.20 -11.52
CA ARG A 233 19.56 -0.93 -12.20
C ARG A 233 19.33 0.19 -11.18
N PRO A 234 19.50 1.47 -11.54
CA PRO A 234 19.07 2.58 -10.70
C PRO A 234 17.56 2.49 -10.42
N ILE A 235 17.16 2.81 -9.21
CA ILE A 235 15.77 3.00 -8.80
C ILE A 235 15.47 4.48 -8.61
N LYS A 236 14.29 4.94 -9.06
CA LYS A 236 13.96 6.36 -9.08
C LYS A 236 12.73 6.65 -8.22
N PHE A 237 12.96 7.34 -7.13
CA PHE A 237 11.91 7.65 -6.16
C PHE A 237 11.17 6.39 -5.70
N PRO A 238 11.91 5.36 -5.18
CA PRO A 238 11.27 4.17 -4.65
C PRO A 238 10.40 4.57 -3.46
N ASP A 239 9.18 4.05 -3.46
CA ASP A 239 8.13 4.35 -2.51
C ASP A 239 7.69 3.03 -1.85
N GLY A 240 6.43 2.66 -1.83
CA GLY A 240 5.95 1.45 -1.16
C GLY A 240 6.72 0.19 -1.50
N LEU A 241 7.23 -0.49 -0.48
CA LEU A 241 7.93 -1.78 -0.54
C LEU A 241 7.17 -2.81 0.28
N LYS A 242 6.76 -3.92 -0.33
CA LYS A 242 5.98 -4.97 0.36
C LYS A 242 6.57 -6.34 0.08
N ALA A 243 6.60 -7.18 1.12
CA ALA A 243 7.02 -8.58 0.96
C ALA A 243 6.09 -9.33 0.00
N ASP A 244 6.67 -10.19 -0.81
CA ASP A 244 5.98 -11.04 -1.77
C ASP A 244 6.52 -12.49 -1.72
N LYS A 245 5.90 -13.41 -2.45
CA LYS A 245 6.18 -14.86 -2.41
C LYS A 245 7.68 -15.23 -2.47
N THR A 246 8.45 -14.49 -3.27
CA THR A 246 9.88 -14.79 -3.54
C THR A 246 10.81 -13.59 -3.37
N GLY A 247 10.40 -12.59 -2.62
CA GLY A 247 11.15 -11.36 -2.42
C GLY A 247 10.22 -10.21 -2.08
N PHE A 248 10.23 -9.16 -2.91
CA PHE A 248 9.41 -7.98 -2.68
C PHE A 248 8.77 -7.49 -3.98
N VAL A 249 7.69 -6.73 -3.83
CA VAL A 249 7.20 -5.81 -4.84
C VAL A 249 7.44 -4.39 -4.38
N MET A 250 7.83 -3.53 -5.30
CA MET A 250 8.18 -2.13 -5.03
C MET A 250 7.59 -1.25 -6.11
N VAL A 251 7.02 -0.11 -5.73
CA VAL A 251 6.67 0.95 -6.67
C VAL A 251 7.73 2.04 -6.68
N GLU A 252 7.88 2.68 -7.82
CA GLU A 252 8.77 3.83 -8.02
C GLU A 252 7.92 5.02 -8.47
N GLY A 253 7.99 6.15 -7.81
CA GLY A 253 7.20 7.35 -8.14
C GLY A 253 7.42 7.84 -9.58
N ALA A 254 8.49 7.37 -10.24
CA ALA A 254 8.75 7.60 -11.67
C ALA A 254 7.88 6.75 -12.61
N GLY A 255 7.17 5.71 -12.13
CA GLY A 255 6.24 4.89 -12.91
C GLY A 255 6.26 3.38 -12.63
N PRO A 256 7.43 2.73 -12.48
CA PRO A 256 7.48 1.28 -12.39
C PRO A 256 6.83 0.68 -11.14
N LEU A 257 6.08 -0.40 -11.32
CA LEU A 257 5.90 -1.47 -10.34
C LEU A 257 6.92 -2.56 -10.68
N SER A 258 7.74 -2.93 -9.73
CA SER A 258 8.85 -3.85 -9.92
C SER A 258 8.82 -5.03 -8.95
N LYS A 259 9.27 -6.20 -9.43
CA LYS A 259 9.66 -7.31 -8.57
C LYS A 259 11.10 -7.10 -8.14
N VAL A 260 11.39 -7.35 -6.86
CA VAL A 260 12.72 -7.25 -6.26
C VAL A 260 13.09 -8.60 -5.67
N THR A 261 14.13 -9.22 -6.19
CA THR A 261 14.67 -10.49 -5.69
C THR A 261 16.04 -10.24 -5.09
N ILE A 262 16.26 -10.72 -3.87
CA ILE A 262 17.52 -10.52 -3.16
C ILE A 262 18.35 -11.81 -3.19
N VAL A 263 19.61 -11.69 -3.60
CA VAL A 263 20.60 -12.75 -3.54
C VAL A 263 21.87 -12.17 -2.91
N GLU A 264 22.21 -12.61 -1.73
CA GLU A 264 23.30 -12.03 -0.93
C GLU A 264 23.10 -10.51 -0.72
N ASP A 265 24.05 -9.67 -1.15
CA ASP A 265 23.98 -8.21 -1.06
C ASP A 265 23.54 -7.55 -2.38
N ARG A 266 22.89 -8.31 -3.25
CA ARG A 266 22.40 -7.85 -4.56
C ARG A 266 20.90 -7.91 -4.65
N ALA A 267 20.31 -6.85 -5.22
CA ALA A 267 18.89 -6.75 -5.54
C ALA A 267 18.69 -6.75 -7.05
N GLN A 268 18.13 -7.83 -7.56
CA GLN A 268 17.65 -7.92 -8.95
C GLN A 268 16.29 -7.25 -9.03
N ILE A 269 16.15 -6.23 -9.89
CA ILE A 269 14.94 -5.42 -10.04
C ILE A 269 14.40 -5.58 -11.45
N GLU A 270 13.20 -6.14 -11.55
CA GLU A 270 12.50 -6.41 -12.81
C GLU A 270 11.19 -5.60 -12.85
N THR A 271 11.04 -4.73 -13.83
CA THR A 271 9.79 -3.98 -14.02
C THR A 271 8.69 -4.92 -14.50
N ILE A 272 7.58 -4.96 -13.75
CA ILE A 272 6.38 -5.72 -14.10
C ILE A 272 5.49 -4.90 -15.02
N LYS A 273 5.22 -3.62 -14.63
CA LYS A 273 4.34 -2.71 -15.36
C LYS A 273 4.58 -1.25 -14.95
N GLU A 274 4.24 -0.34 -15.85
CA GLU A 274 4.26 1.11 -15.60
C GLU A 274 2.88 1.61 -15.16
N PHE A 275 2.87 2.57 -14.21
CA PHE A 275 1.70 3.26 -13.67
C PHE A 275 1.93 4.77 -13.61
N ALA A 276 0.86 5.55 -13.43
CA ALA A 276 0.94 7.00 -13.36
C ALA A 276 1.28 7.46 -11.93
N GLY A 277 2.57 7.68 -11.62
CA GLY A 277 3.03 8.15 -10.32
C GLY A 277 2.56 7.26 -9.16
N PRO A 278 2.93 5.96 -9.15
CA PRO A 278 2.49 5.03 -8.13
C PRO A 278 3.20 5.32 -6.80
N THR A 279 2.49 5.09 -5.70
CA THR A 279 2.96 5.36 -4.33
C THR A 279 2.84 4.16 -3.41
N GLY A 280 1.82 3.32 -3.60
CA GLY A 280 1.59 2.16 -2.76
C GLY A 280 1.23 0.92 -3.54
N VAL A 281 1.55 -0.25 -2.99
CA VAL A 281 1.20 -1.55 -3.56
C VAL A 281 0.71 -2.50 -2.46
N ALA A 282 -0.31 -3.30 -2.77
CA ALA A 282 -0.78 -4.37 -1.89
C ALA A 282 -1.16 -5.61 -2.71
N ARG A 283 -0.95 -6.79 -2.14
CA ARG A 283 -1.37 -8.06 -2.74
C ARG A 283 -2.73 -8.50 -2.21
N VAL A 284 -3.61 -8.92 -3.11
CA VAL A 284 -4.89 -9.58 -2.80
C VAL A 284 -4.98 -10.83 -3.66
N GLY A 285 -4.80 -11.99 -3.06
CA GLY A 285 -4.76 -13.26 -3.79
C GLY A 285 -3.68 -13.25 -4.88
N ASP A 286 -4.11 -13.44 -6.12
CA ASP A 286 -3.23 -13.44 -7.30
C ASP A 286 -3.19 -12.07 -8.02
N LYS A 287 -3.61 -11.00 -7.35
CA LYS A 287 -3.54 -9.63 -7.90
C LYS A 287 -2.63 -8.73 -7.07
N LEU A 288 -1.93 -7.85 -7.76
CA LEU A 288 -1.26 -6.69 -7.17
C LEU A 288 -2.12 -5.46 -7.44
N TRP A 289 -2.49 -4.76 -6.38
CA TRP A 289 -3.18 -3.47 -6.43
C TRP A 289 -2.17 -2.36 -6.22
N VAL A 290 -2.25 -1.31 -7.03
CA VAL A 290 -1.36 -0.15 -7.02
C VAL A 290 -2.17 1.11 -6.82
N ALA A 291 -1.74 1.96 -5.90
CA ALA A 291 -2.28 3.31 -5.73
C ALA A 291 -1.54 4.27 -6.67
N GLU A 292 -2.26 4.91 -7.59
CA GLU A 292 -1.74 5.98 -8.45
C GLU A 292 -1.85 7.31 -7.71
N GLY A 293 -0.94 7.55 -6.77
CA GLY A 293 -0.99 8.71 -5.87
C GLY A 293 -0.58 10.02 -6.51
N GLN A 294 0.24 9.97 -7.58
CA GLN A 294 0.58 11.11 -8.43
C GLN A 294 1.12 12.32 -7.66
N ILE A 295 1.91 12.07 -6.62
CA ILE A 295 2.47 13.09 -5.69
C ILE A 295 3.27 14.16 -6.46
N GLY A 296 3.81 13.83 -7.63
CA GLY A 296 4.49 14.80 -8.50
C GLY A 296 3.69 16.07 -8.79
N TYR A 297 2.36 16.02 -8.74
CA TYR A 297 1.50 17.21 -8.88
C TYR A 297 1.57 18.16 -7.67
N LEU A 298 1.94 17.65 -6.50
CA LEU A 298 2.14 18.48 -5.31
C LEU A 298 3.56 19.10 -5.27
N MET A 299 4.55 18.34 -5.75
CA MET A 299 5.96 18.67 -5.63
C MET A 299 6.47 19.54 -6.78
N ASP A 300 5.87 19.45 -7.97
CA ASP A 300 6.30 20.16 -9.17
C ASP A 300 5.40 21.38 -9.45
N PRO A 301 5.89 22.63 -9.25
CA PRO A 301 5.11 23.82 -9.53
C PRO A 301 4.63 23.94 -10.98
N SER A 302 5.31 23.29 -11.94
CA SER A 302 4.91 23.29 -13.36
C SER A 302 3.67 22.45 -13.63
N LYS A 303 3.35 21.52 -12.73
CA LYS A 303 2.16 20.65 -12.77
C LYS A 303 0.97 21.23 -12.01
N LYS A 304 0.99 22.52 -11.66
CA LYS A 304 -0.12 23.22 -11.04
C LYS A 304 -1.32 23.22 -11.97
N GLY A 305 -2.25 22.33 -11.73
CA GLY A 305 -3.49 22.17 -12.42
C GLY A 305 -4.42 21.29 -11.58
N GLN A 306 -5.59 20.95 -12.09
CA GLN A 306 -6.39 19.92 -11.43
C GLN A 306 -5.68 18.58 -11.63
N PRO A 307 -5.32 17.87 -10.53
CA PRO A 307 -4.75 16.55 -10.65
C PRO A 307 -5.76 15.62 -11.35
N PRO A 308 -5.28 14.60 -12.08
CA PRO A 308 -6.17 13.60 -12.65
C PRO A 308 -6.94 12.86 -11.55
N THR A 309 -7.97 12.14 -11.94
CA THR A 309 -8.73 11.28 -11.02
C THR A 309 -7.81 10.26 -10.39
N PHE A 310 -7.80 10.18 -9.06
CA PHE A 310 -7.04 9.18 -8.33
C PHE A 310 -7.73 7.82 -8.37
N GLN A 311 -6.93 6.77 -8.48
CA GLN A 311 -7.46 5.42 -8.61
C GLN A 311 -6.52 4.36 -8.05
N LEU A 312 -7.10 3.24 -7.68
CA LEU A 312 -6.40 1.98 -7.45
C LEU A 312 -6.53 1.12 -8.70
N ARG A 313 -5.44 0.55 -9.15
CA ARG A 313 -5.42 -0.34 -10.32
C ARG A 313 -4.81 -1.68 -9.97
N SER A 314 -5.42 -2.77 -10.46
CA SER A 314 -4.88 -4.10 -10.27
C SER A 314 -4.30 -4.68 -11.54
N ILE A 315 -3.34 -5.56 -11.35
CA ILE A 315 -2.80 -6.46 -12.37
C ILE A 315 -2.74 -7.87 -11.79
N ASP A 316 -2.62 -8.87 -12.65
CA ASP A 316 -2.28 -10.21 -12.19
C ASP A 316 -0.83 -10.21 -11.70
N ALA A 317 -0.61 -10.85 -10.56
CA ALA A 317 0.72 -10.97 -9.98
C ALA A 317 1.53 -12.03 -10.75
N PRO A 318 2.83 -11.80 -11.00
CA PRO A 318 3.69 -12.75 -11.65
C PRO A 318 3.96 -14.01 -10.81
#